data_0c6e76b1c64c5830f0d6992b5ff49a0f
#
_entry.id   0c6e76b1c64c5830f0d6992b5ff49a0f
#
_cell.length_a   1.000
_cell.length_b   1.000
_cell.length_c   1.000
_cell.angle_alpha   90.00
_cell.angle_beta   90.00
_cell.angle_gamma   90.00
#
_symmetry.space_group_name_H-M   'P 1'
#
loop_
_entity.id
_entity.type
_entity.pdbx_description
1 polymer ?
#
loop_
_entity_poly.entity_id
_entity_poly.type
_entity_poly.pdbx_seq_one_letter_code
_entity_poly.pdbx_strand_id
1 'polypeptide(L)'
;MNNPADVSVVVGVDGSLESRAAVDLAGWEAYRRRRPLRLVHGYQPAAGDGPPVVEVSDLGQRVRDRLDGESDRICRRYPELRTVTTATAGDPGTVLVDQSATAALVVVGSRGLGSFYSGLPGSVAIRVATHSKAPAIVVRRPALRSRFGVVVGVDRSPGTAAAVEFAFDAAAARGTDLTAVCAWTPGSDRRGDLRHEADRMLAEAVAGWQDKYPQVELIRRAVADHNAVRALLEAAAHAELAVVGSSRAGEVAGATVTGLIHHAETSVAIVPAETYR
;
A
#
# COMPACT_ATOMS: atom_id res chain seq x y z
N MET A 1 -17.71 20.59 2.22
CA MET A 1 -17.81 19.41 3.10
C MET A 1 -17.96 18.19 2.19
N ASN A 2 -16.95 17.35 2.04
CA ASN A 2 -17.07 16.13 1.23
C ASN A 2 -18.01 15.16 1.93
N ASN A 3 -18.99 14.68 1.19
CA ASN A 3 -19.88 13.62 1.66
C ASN A 3 -19.04 12.37 1.97
N PRO A 4 -19.17 11.74 3.16
CA PRO A 4 -18.47 10.47 3.47
C PRO A 4 -18.67 9.37 2.42
N ALA A 5 -19.75 9.45 1.63
CA ALA A 5 -20.02 8.54 0.52
C ALA A 5 -19.10 8.74 -0.70
N ASP A 6 -18.34 9.83 -0.78
CA ASP A 6 -17.45 10.14 -1.92
C ASP A 6 -16.01 9.68 -1.71
N VAL A 7 -15.65 9.23 -0.51
CA VAL A 7 -14.32 8.71 -0.18
C VAL A 7 -14.15 7.33 -0.82
N SER A 8 -13.36 7.25 -1.87
CA SER A 8 -13.19 6.06 -2.71
C SER A 8 -11.89 5.30 -2.40
N VAL A 9 -11.83 4.02 -2.78
CA VAL A 9 -10.56 3.35 -3.02
C VAL A 9 -10.08 3.75 -4.41
N VAL A 10 -8.85 4.23 -4.51
CA VAL A 10 -8.24 4.68 -5.77
C VAL A 10 -7.23 3.64 -6.24
N VAL A 11 -7.22 3.30 -7.52
CA VAL A 11 -6.22 2.40 -8.10
C VAL A 11 -5.60 2.98 -9.36
N GLY A 12 -4.26 2.92 -9.45
CA GLY A 12 -3.52 3.29 -10.65
C GLY A 12 -3.58 2.18 -11.70
N VAL A 13 -3.98 2.53 -12.93
CA VAL A 13 -4.13 1.60 -14.05
C VAL A 13 -3.23 2.01 -15.20
N ASP A 14 -2.28 1.16 -15.60
CA ASP A 14 -1.42 1.39 -16.76
C ASP A 14 -1.47 0.25 -17.79
N GLY A 15 -2.14 -0.86 -17.44
CA GLY A 15 -2.28 -2.05 -18.29
C GLY A 15 -1.17 -3.09 -18.11
N SER A 16 -0.23 -2.88 -17.19
CA SER A 16 0.73 -3.91 -16.78
C SER A 16 0.07 -5.04 -15.99
N LEU A 17 0.75 -6.16 -15.85
CA LEU A 17 0.26 -7.28 -15.06
C LEU A 17 0.20 -6.94 -13.57
N GLU A 18 1.13 -6.11 -13.09
CA GLU A 18 1.16 -5.60 -11.73
C GLU A 18 0.00 -4.63 -11.45
N SER A 19 -0.30 -3.76 -12.41
CA SER A 19 -1.49 -2.90 -12.36
C SER A 19 -2.78 -3.71 -12.30
N ARG A 20 -2.88 -4.80 -13.05
CA ARG A 20 -4.04 -5.68 -13.01
C ARG A 20 -4.22 -6.35 -11.64
N ALA A 21 -3.12 -6.82 -11.03
CA ALA A 21 -3.14 -7.33 -9.66
C ALA A 21 -3.56 -6.25 -8.65
N ALA A 22 -3.11 -5.01 -8.87
CA ALA A 22 -3.53 -3.86 -8.05
C ALA A 22 -5.04 -3.59 -8.19
N VAL A 23 -5.60 -3.69 -9.39
CA VAL A 23 -7.06 -3.55 -9.62
C VAL A 23 -7.84 -4.66 -8.91
N ASP A 24 -7.35 -5.90 -8.91
CA ASP A 24 -8.00 -7.01 -8.20
C ASP A 24 -8.04 -6.76 -6.67
N LEU A 25 -6.91 -6.34 -6.10
CA LEU A 25 -6.84 -6.02 -4.67
C LEU A 25 -7.71 -4.80 -4.34
N ALA A 26 -7.65 -3.74 -5.15
CA ALA A 26 -8.43 -2.52 -4.93
C ALA A 26 -9.94 -2.77 -5.03
N GLY A 27 -10.37 -3.62 -5.95
CA GLY A 27 -11.76 -4.04 -6.08
C GLY A 27 -12.26 -4.78 -4.84
N TRP A 28 -11.46 -5.72 -4.32
CA TRP A 28 -11.77 -6.41 -3.07
C TRP A 28 -11.80 -5.45 -1.87
N GLU A 29 -10.82 -4.56 -1.75
CA GLU A 29 -10.76 -3.55 -0.68
C GLU A 29 -11.95 -2.58 -0.74
N ALA A 30 -12.35 -2.13 -1.93
CA ALA A 30 -13.50 -1.27 -2.13
C ALA A 30 -14.81 -1.98 -1.76
N TYR A 31 -14.99 -3.23 -2.20
CA TYR A 31 -16.16 -4.04 -1.91
C TYR A 31 -16.33 -4.26 -0.39
N ARG A 32 -15.29 -4.74 0.30
CA ARG A 32 -15.36 -5.00 1.75
C ARG A 32 -15.54 -3.73 2.58
N ARG A 33 -15.01 -2.60 2.13
CA ARG A 33 -15.16 -1.29 2.79
C ARG A 33 -16.47 -0.59 2.43
N ARG A 34 -17.27 -1.16 1.51
CA ARG A 34 -18.48 -0.53 0.96
C ARG A 34 -18.20 0.87 0.44
N ARG A 35 -17.10 1.03 -0.31
CA ARG A 35 -16.66 2.29 -0.91
C ARG A 35 -16.61 2.17 -2.43
N PRO A 36 -16.82 3.26 -3.17
CA PRO A 36 -16.61 3.25 -4.62
C PRO A 36 -15.15 2.91 -4.96
N LEU A 37 -14.94 2.25 -6.10
CA LEU A 37 -13.63 2.06 -6.69
C LEU A 37 -13.40 3.10 -7.79
N ARG A 38 -12.33 3.88 -7.70
CA ARG A 38 -11.90 4.82 -8.73
C ARG A 38 -10.67 4.28 -9.44
N LEU A 39 -10.82 3.96 -10.74
CA LEU A 39 -9.72 3.54 -11.60
C LEU A 39 -9.14 4.78 -12.27
N VAL A 40 -7.85 5.03 -12.06
CA VAL A 40 -7.17 6.26 -12.49
C VAL A 40 -6.01 5.91 -13.43
N HIS A 41 -5.97 6.57 -14.59
CA HIS A 41 -4.84 6.56 -15.50
C HIS A 41 -4.31 7.99 -15.69
N GLY A 42 -3.07 8.22 -15.23
CA GLY A 42 -2.32 9.43 -15.56
C GLY A 42 -1.59 9.23 -16.88
N TYR A 43 -1.63 10.20 -17.80
CA TYR A 43 -0.89 10.14 -19.04
C TYR A 43 -0.22 11.48 -19.35
N GLN A 44 1.01 11.43 -19.88
CA GLN A 44 1.68 12.61 -20.36
C GLN A 44 1.36 12.77 -21.86
N PRO A 45 0.78 13.91 -22.29
CA PRO A 45 0.71 14.22 -23.71
C PRO A 45 2.14 14.24 -24.27
N ALA A 46 2.35 13.63 -25.42
CA ALA A 46 3.66 13.66 -26.07
C ALA A 46 4.09 15.12 -26.30
N ALA A 47 5.07 15.60 -25.55
CA ALA A 47 5.75 16.85 -25.81
C ALA A 47 6.75 16.58 -26.94
N GLY A 48 6.42 16.94 -28.16
CA GLY A 48 7.32 16.83 -29.29
C GLY A 48 7.05 17.94 -30.29
N ASP A 49 8.10 18.59 -30.78
CA ASP A 49 8.04 19.59 -31.86
C ASP A 49 7.78 18.96 -33.24
N GLY A 50 7.40 17.71 -33.30
CA GLY A 50 7.06 16.97 -34.52
C GLY A 50 5.54 16.76 -34.66
N PRO A 51 5.05 16.41 -35.86
CA PRO A 51 3.65 16.06 -36.05
C PRO A 51 3.30 14.91 -35.10
N PRO A 52 2.13 14.97 -34.41
CA PRO A 52 1.74 13.94 -33.47
C PRO A 52 1.67 12.57 -34.17
N VAL A 53 2.52 11.63 -33.76
CA VAL A 53 2.61 10.29 -34.32
C VAL A 53 1.33 9.47 -34.04
N VAL A 54 0.53 9.94 -33.05
CA VAL A 54 -0.81 9.42 -32.73
C VAL A 54 -1.67 10.63 -32.40
N GLU A 55 -2.86 10.75 -33.00
CA GLU A 55 -3.80 11.81 -32.62
C GLU A 55 -4.10 11.72 -31.13
N VAL A 56 -4.07 12.85 -30.42
CA VAL A 56 -4.35 12.94 -28.97
C VAL A 56 -5.73 12.34 -28.64
N SER A 57 -6.67 12.41 -29.60
CA SER A 57 -7.99 11.76 -29.55
C SER A 57 -7.91 10.25 -29.41
N ASP A 58 -7.02 9.58 -30.18
CA ASP A 58 -6.89 8.12 -30.20
C ASP A 58 -6.24 7.60 -28.93
N LEU A 59 -5.26 8.31 -28.38
CA LEU A 59 -4.64 7.93 -27.10
C LEU A 59 -5.65 8.01 -25.96
N GLY A 60 -6.43 9.09 -25.91
CA GLY A 60 -7.47 9.27 -24.91
C GLY A 60 -8.57 8.19 -25.00
N GLN A 61 -8.93 7.76 -26.22
CA GLN A 61 -9.91 6.69 -26.40
C GLN A 61 -9.35 5.33 -25.92
N ARG A 62 -8.14 4.95 -26.31
CA ARG A 62 -7.49 3.71 -25.86
C ARG A 62 -7.33 3.63 -24.34
N VAL A 63 -7.07 4.75 -23.69
CA VAL A 63 -7.00 4.84 -22.22
C VAL A 63 -8.38 4.59 -21.62
N ARG A 64 -9.43 5.23 -22.14
CA ARG A 64 -10.80 5.00 -21.68
C ARG A 64 -11.23 3.55 -21.86
N ASP A 65 -11.03 2.97 -23.03
CA ASP A 65 -11.38 1.57 -23.32
C ASP A 65 -10.70 0.59 -22.36
N ARG A 66 -9.44 0.88 -21.99
CA ARG A 66 -8.71 0.09 -20.99
C ARG A 66 -9.31 0.21 -19.60
N LEU A 67 -9.61 1.43 -19.17
CA LEU A 67 -10.23 1.69 -17.86
C LEU A 67 -11.61 1.03 -17.77
N ASP A 68 -12.42 1.16 -18.81
CA ASP A 68 -13.76 0.58 -18.88
C ASP A 68 -13.68 -0.95 -18.88
N GLY A 69 -12.74 -1.54 -19.62
CA GLY A 69 -12.51 -2.98 -19.61
C GLY A 69 -12.12 -3.53 -18.23
N GLU A 70 -11.29 -2.82 -17.46
CA GLU A 70 -10.93 -3.21 -16.08
C GLU A 70 -12.12 -2.97 -15.13
N SER A 71 -12.86 -1.89 -15.31
CA SER A 71 -14.12 -1.61 -14.57
C SER A 71 -15.13 -2.74 -14.75
N ASP A 72 -15.40 -3.12 -15.99
CA ASP A 72 -16.34 -4.22 -16.32
C ASP A 72 -15.89 -5.55 -15.72
N ARG A 73 -14.59 -5.81 -15.75
CA ARG A 73 -14.01 -7.03 -15.16
C ARG A 73 -14.24 -7.11 -13.66
N ILE A 74 -14.05 -6.00 -12.94
CA ILE A 74 -14.29 -5.92 -11.51
C ILE A 74 -15.78 -5.96 -11.17
N CYS A 75 -16.64 -5.27 -11.94
CA CYS A 75 -18.09 -5.30 -11.75
C CYS A 75 -18.68 -6.71 -11.97
N ARG A 76 -18.12 -7.51 -12.88
CA ARG A 76 -18.52 -8.93 -12.99
C ARG A 76 -18.22 -9.75 -11.74
N ARG A 77 -17.16 -9.43 -11.02
CA ARG A 77 -16.79 -10.11 -9.77
C ARG A 77 -17.53 -9.57 -8.55
N TYR A 78 -17.82 -8.27 -8.55
CA TYR A 78 -18.52 -7.56 -7.48
C TYR A 78 -19.65 -6.69 -8.07
N PRO A 79 -20.82 -7.26 -8.37
CA PRO A 79 -21.88 -6.57 -9.10
C PRO A 79 -22.43 -5.31 -8.40
N GLU A 80 -22.34 -5.25 -7.08
CA GLU A 80 -22.80 -4.11 -6.28
C GLU A 80 -21.74 -2.99 -6.16
N LEU A 81 -20.52 -3.23 -6.65
CA LEU A 81 -19.44 -2.26 -6.53
C LEU A 81 -19.61 -1.12 -7.52
N ARG A 82 -19.78 0.08 -7.00
CA ARG A 82 -19.76 1.30 -7.82
C ARG A 82 -18.33 1.60 -8.29
N THR A 83 -18.13 1.70 -9.59
CA THR A 83 -16.86 2.06 -10.22
C THR A 83 -16.92 3.44 -10.86
N VAL A 84 -15.78 4.13 -10.89
CA VAL A 84 -15.59 5.41 -11.60
C VAL A 84 -14.25 5.35 -12.32
N THR A 85 -14.25 5.65 -13.62
CA THR A 85 -13.03 5.70 -14.43
C THR A 85 -12.59 7.15 -14.63
N THR A 86 -11.29 7.42 -14.53
CA THR A 86 -10.71 8.75 -14.66
C THR A 86 -9.40 8.69 -15.45
N ALA A 87 -9.37 9.35 -16.60
CA ALA A 87 -8.16 9.58 -17.36
C ALA A 87 -7.74 11.05 -17.19
N THR A 88 -6.53 11.30 -16.69
CA THR A 88 -6.06 12.64 -16.34
C THR A 88 -4.72 12.90 -17.01
N ALA A 89 -4.59 14.05 -17.70
CA ALA A 89 -3.30 14.50 -18.21
C ALA A 89 -2.40 14.91 -17.03
N GLY A 90 -1.17 14.45 -17.02
CA GLY A 90 -0.17 14.74 -16.00
C GLY A 90 0.73 13.54 -15.69
N ASP A 91 1.74 13.78 -14.87
CA ASP A 91 2.60 12.71 -14.34
C ASP A 91 1.78 11.73 -13.51
N PRO A 92 1.79 10.42 -13.83
CA PRO A 92 0.91 9.45 -13.17
C PRO A 92 1.06 9.39 -11.65
N GLY A 93 2.29 9.54 -11.15
CA GLY A 93 2.55 9.53 -9.71
C GLY A 93 1.96 10.76 -9.01
N THR A 94 2.09 11.93 -9.64
CA THR A 94 1.50 13.18 -9.14
C THR A 94 -0.03 13.10 -9.14
N VAL A 95 -0.62 12.65 -10.24
CA VAL A 95 -2.07 12.46 -10.35
C VAL A 95 -2.61 11.57 -9.22
N LEU A 96 -1.95 10.44 -8.94
CA LEU A 96 -2.40 9.52 -7.87
C LEU A 96 -2.19 10.10 -6.46
N VAL A 97 -1.12 10.86 -6.24
CA VAL A 97 -0.90 11.58 -4.98
C VAL A 97 -1.98 12.64 -4.75
N ASP A 98 -2.38 13.38 -5.78
CA ASP A 98 -3.46 14.35 -5.67
C ASP A 98 -4.81 13.66 -5.36
N GLN A 99 -5.10 12.53 -6.01
CA GLN A 99 -6.29 11.72 -5.72
C GLN A 99 -6.29 11.15 -4.30
N SER A 100 -5.12 10.91 -3.72
CA SER A 100 -5.01 10.38 -2.35
C SER A 100 -5.59 11.31 -1.28
N ALA A 101 -5.68 12.62 -1.54
CA ALA A 101 -6.22 13.59 -0.60
C ALA A 101 -7.69 13.34 -0.21
N THR A 102 -8.44 12.65 -1.07
CA THR A 102 -9.86 12.31 -0.86
C THR A 102 -10.12 10.80 -0.93
N ALA A 103 -9.06 9.99 -0.89
CA ALA A 103 -9.17 8.53 -0.93
C ALA A 103 -9.22 7.91 0.47
N ALA A 104 -9.90 6.78 0.59
CA ALA A 104 -9.79 5.90 1.76
C ALA A 104 -8.52 5.03 1.69
N LEU A 105 -8.08 4.73 0.48
CA LEU A 105 -6.93 3.87 0.18
C LEU A 105 -6.47 4.15 -1.24
N VAL A 106 -5.15 4.15 -1.47
CA VAL A 106 -4.57 4.15 -2.82
C VAL A 106 -3.87 2.82 -3.07
N VAL A 107 -4.09 2.22 -4.22
CA VAL A 107 -3.48 0.93 -4.60
C VAL A 107 -2.74 1.10 -5.93
N VAL A 108 -1.49 0.66 -5.98
CA VAL A 108 -0.66 0.71 -7.18
C VAL A 108 0.12 -0.59 -7.36
N GLY A 109 0.39 -0.97 -8.61
CA GLY A 109 1.35 -2.04 -8.90
C GLY A 109 2.77 -1.61 -8.55
N SER A 110 3.61 -2.54 -8.15
CA SER A 110 5.01 -2.25 -7.84
C SER A 110 5.83 -1.83 -9.05
N ARG A 111 5.39 -2.18 -10.26
CA ARG A 111 6.03 -1.86 -11.54
C ARG A 111 4.96 -1.50 -12.57
N GLY A 112 5.34 -0.71 -13.58
CA GLY A 112 4.51 -0.34 -14.70
C GLY A 112 5.13 -0.77 -16.04
N LEU A 113 4.48 -0.39 -17.15
CA LEU A 113 4.89 -0.75 -18.52
C LEU A 113 6.31 -0.31 -18.90
N GLY A 114 6.90 0.68 -18.23
CA GLY A 114 8.26 1.17 -18.50
C GLY A 114 9.39 0.44 -17.75
N SER A 115 9.09 -0.57 -16.93
CA SER A 115 10.04 -1.16 -15.96
C SER A 115 10.54 -2.54 -16.38
N PHE A 116 11.11 -2.64 -17.58
CA PHE A 116 11.42 -3.95 -18.20
C PHE A 116 12.61 -4.74 -17.62
N TYR A 117 13.55 -4.13 -16.87
CA TYR A 117 14.84 -4.79 -16.62
C TYR A 117 15.44 -4.77 -15.22
N SER A 118 14.91 -4.09 -14.23
CA SER A 118 15.70 -3.85 -13.00
C SER A 118 15.21 -4.54 -11.72
N GLY A 119 14.09 -5.24 -11.71
CA GLY A 119 13.54 -5.78 -10.44
C GLY A 119 13.14 -4.70 -9.41
N LEU A 120 13.45 -3.44 -9.68
CA LEU A 120 13.18 -2.29 -8.83
C LEU A 120 11.73 -1.80 -8.99
N PRO A 121 11.17 -1.17 -7.97
CA PRO A 121 9.84 -0.55 -8.04
C PRO A 121 9.83 0.61 -9.04
N GLY A 122 8.69 0.84 -9.68
CA GLY A 122 8.50 1.96 -10.60
C GLY A 122 8.41 3.30 -9.86
N SER A 123 8.73 4.40 -10.59
CA SER A 123 8.67 5.77 -10.04
C SER A 123 7.30 6.14 -9.47
N VAL A 124 6.22 5.67 -10.09
CA VAL A 124 4.83 5.86 -9.62
C VAL A 124 4.62 5.21 -8.26
N ALA A 125 5.05 3.95 -8.11
CA ALA A 125 4.93 3.22 -6.84
C ALA A 125 5.71 3.91 -5.72
N ILE A 126 6.94 4.33 -5.99
CA ILE A 126 7.77 5.07 -5.02
C ILE A 126 7.09 6.38 -4.64
N ARG A 127 6.64 7.17 -5.63
CA ARG A 127 6.00 8.47 -5.37
C ARG A 127 4.72 8.33 -4.54
N VAL A 128 3.84 7.39 -4.89
CA VAL A 128 2.61 7.13 -4.12
C VAL A 128 2.94 6.68 -2.71
N ALA A 129 3.86 5.74 -2.54
CA ALA A 129 4.26 5.25 -1.22
C ALA A 129 4.85 6.32 -0.29
N THR A 130 5.52 7.33 -0.86
CA THR A 130 6.21 8.38 -0.10
C THR A 130 5.39 9.65 0.11
N HIS A 131 4.40 9.92 -0.75
CA HIS A 131 3.67 11.19 -0.75
C HIS A 131 2.14 11.04 -0.62
N SER A 132 1.60 9.82 -0.59
CA SER A 132 0.16 9.62 -0.42
C SER A 132 -0.32 10.20 0.91
N LYS A 133 -1.47 10.88 0.88
CA LYS A 133 -2.16 11.41 2.06
C LYS A 133 -3.10 10.38 2.70
N ALA A 134 -3.45 9.33 1.97
CA ALA A 134 -4.18 8.17 2.44
C ALA A 134 -3.24 6.96 2.57
N PRO A 135 -3.62 5.90 3.28
CA PRO A 135 -2.92 4.62 3.20
C PRO A 135 -2.67 4.22 1.75
N ALA A 136 -1.48 3.71 1.47
CA ALA A 136 -1.12 3.28 0.12
C ALA A 136 -0.64 1.83 0.14
N ILE A 137 -1.13 0.98 -0.77
CA ILE A 137 -0.62 -0.38 -0.95
C ILE A 137 0.12 -0.47 -2.28
N VAL A 138 1.39 -0.83 -2.21
CA VAL A 138 2.20 -1.22 -3.36
C VAL A 138 2.08 -2.72 -3.52
N VAL A 139 1.35 -3.14 -4.57
CA VAL A 139 1.03 -4.53 -4.82
C VAL A 139 2.18 -5.22 -5.54
N ARG A 140 2.64 -6.31 -4.97
CA ARG A 140 3.56 -7.25 -5.62
C ARG A 140 2.78 -8.47 -6.08
N ARG A 141 3.14 -8.97 -7.26
CA ARG A 141 2.57 -10.25 -7.71
C ARG A 141 2.98 -11.33 -6.73
N PRO A 142 2.02 -12.15 -6.27
CA PRO A 142 2.39 -13.27 -5.41
C PRO A 142 3.38 -14.16 -6.16
N ALA A 143 4.49 -14.50 -5.52
CA ALA A 143 5.28 -15.65 -5.93
C ALA A 143 4.34 -16.87 -5.89
N LEU A 144 4.66 -17.95 -6.63
CA LEU A 144 3.87 -19.19 -6.72
C LEU A 144 3.63 -19.90 -5.36
N ARG A 145 4.01 -19.30 -4.25
CA ARG A 145 3.85 -19.81 -2.89
C ARG A 145 2.64 -19.18 -2.23
N SER A 146 1.82 -20.00 -1.57
CA SER A 146 0.78 -19.52 -0.66
C SER A 146 1.41 -18.65 0.41
N ARG A 147 0.96 -17.41 0.54
CA ARG A 147 1.37 -16.46 1.57
C ARG A 147 0.23 -16.27 2.54
N PHE A 148 0.54 -16.22 3.83
CA PHE A 148 -0.44 -16.06 4.90
C PHE A 148 0.08 -15.05 5.92
N GLY A 149 -0.86 -14.41 6.60
CA GLY A 149 -0.55 -13.50 7.67
C GLY A 149 -0.30 -12.07 7.22
N VAL A 150 -0.45 -11.16 8.17
CA VAL A 150 -0.09 -9.75 8.05
C VAL A 150 1.06 -9.47 9.00
N VAL A 151 2.06 -8.72 8.57
CA VAL A 151 3.17 -8.27 9.43
C VAL A 151 3.08 -6.76 9.59
N VAL A 152 3.21 -6.23 10.81
CA VAL A 152 3.31 -4.80 11.06
C VAL A 152 4.61 -4.44 11.76
N GLY A 153 5.32 -3.43 11.24
CA GLY A 153 6.47 -2.83 11.90
C GLY A 153 6.01 -1.88 13.01
N VAL A 154 6.58 -2.06 14.20
CA VAL A 154 6.33 -1.23 15.38
C VAL A 154 7.61 -0.53 15.77
N ASP A 155 7.55 0.79 15.86
CA ASP A 155 8.64 1.65 16.30
C ASP A 155 8.06 2.85 17.10
N ARG A 156 8.87 3.86 17.39
CA ARG A 156 8.42 5.09 18.08
C ARG A 156 7.93 6.18 17.13
N SER A 157 7.76 5.87 15.85
CA SER A 157 7.29 6.86 14.88
C SER A 157 5.82 7.22 15.12
N PRO A 158 5.41 8.45 14.77
CA PRO A 158 4.01 8.87 14.87
C PRO A 158 3.04 8.01 14.05
N GLY A 159 3.53 7.32 13.01
CA GLY A 159 2.72 6.47 12.13
C GLY A 159 2.41 5.09 12.70
N THR A 160 3.09 4.65 13.77
CA THR A 160 2.92 3.29 14.32
C THR A 160 1.48 2.99 14.71
N ALA A 161 0.79 3.89 15.40
CA ALA A 161 -0.59 3.66 15.84
C ALA A 161 -1.54 3.42 14.65
N ALA A 162 -1.44 4.26 13.62
CA ALA A 162 -2.25 4.13 12.40
C ALA A 162 -1.90 2.84 11.62
N ALA A 163 -0.62 2.46 11.58
CA ALA A 163 -0.18 1.22 10.95
C ALA A 163 -0.71 -0.02 11.67
N VAL A 164 -0.72 -0.02 13.00
CA VAL A 164 -1.27 -1.12 13.83
C VAL A 164 -2.77 -1.25 13.59
N GLU A 165 -3.52 -0.15 13.61
CA GLU A 165 -4.96 -0.16 13.30
C GLU A 165 -5.22 -0.74 11.91
N PHE A 166 -4.52 -0.26 10.91
CA PHE A 166 -4.64 -0.76 9.55
C PHE A 166 -4.32 -2.25 9.45
N ALA A 167 -3.28 -2.72 10.15
CA ALA A 167 -2.84 -4.11 10.13
C ALA A 167 -3.87 -5.05 10.78
N PHE A 168 -4.49 -4.66 11.89
CA PHE A 168 -5.57 -5.42 12.51
C PHE A 168 -6.79 -5.52 11.59
N ASP A 169 -7.23 -4.39 10.98
CA ASP A 169 -8.33 -4.39 9.99
C ASP A 169 -8.00 -5.29 8.79
N ALA A 170 -6.75 -5.24 8.30
CA ALA A 170 -6.29 -6.05 7.19
C ALA A 170 -6.23 -7.54 7.52
N ALA A 171 -5.76 -7.92 8.72
CA ALA A 171 -5.71 -9.31 9.18
C ALA A 171 -7.11 -9.89 9.41
N ALA A 172 -7.98 -9.13 10.09
CA ALA A 172 -9.37 -9.51 10.31
C ALA A 172 -10.12 -9.74 9.00
N ALA A 173 -9.94 -8.85 8.02
CA ALA A 173 -10.59 -8.96 6.71
C ALA A 173 -10.12 -10.15 5.89
N ARG A 174 -8.88 -10.62 6.11
CA ARG A 174 -8.29 -11.79 5.45
C ARG A 174 -8.51 -13.09 6.21
N GLY A 175 -9.02 -13.02 7.45
CA GLY A 175 -9.17 -14.17 8.32
C GLY A 175 -7.82 -14.82 8.65
N THR A 176 -6.81 -14.01 8.92
CA THR A 176 -5.43 -14.46 9.15
C THR A 176 -4.84 -13.85 10.42
N ASP A 177 -3.69 -14.35 10.85
CA ASP A 177 -2.91 -13.84 11.95
C ASP A 177 -2.23 -12.51 11.67
N LEU A 178 -1.85 -11.80 12.74
CA LEU A 178 -1.06 -10.57 12.72
C LEU A 178 0.23 -10.76 13.50
N THR A 179 1.36 -10.56 12.85
CA THR A 179 2.66 -10.50 13.53
C THR A 179 3.12 -9.06 13.68
N ALA A 180 3.23 -8.58 14.93
CA ALA A 180 3.81 -7.27 15.24
C ALA A 180 5.32 -7.43 15.52
N VAL A 181 6.15 -6.67 14.81
CA VAL A 181 7.62 -6.78 14.84
C VAL A 181 8.24 -5.48 15.30
N CYS A 182 9.10 -5.54 16.31
CA CYS A 182 9.97 -4.45 16.73
C CYS A 182 11.43 -4.91 16.64
N ALA A 183 12.25 -4.21 15.85
CA ALA A 183 13.67 -4.48 15.77
C ALA A 183 14.43 -3.70 16.86
N TRP A 184 15.37 -4.35 17.54
CA TRP A 184 16.24 -3.71 18.52
C TRP A 184 17.72 -4.04 18.25
N THR A 185 18.62 -3.12 18.57
CA THR A 185 20.05 -3.23 18.27
C THR A 185 20.79 -4.02 19.32
N PRO A 186 21.28 -5.25 19.05
CA PRO A 186 22.08 -6.01 19.98
C PRO A 186 23.48 -5.41 20.17
N GLY A 187 24.12 -5.70 21.29
CA GLY A 187 25.54 -5.33 21.56
C GLY A 187 25.77 -4.02 22.32
N SER A 188 24.82 -3.07 22.31
CA SER A 188 24.85 -1.89 23.20
C SER A 188 24.13 -2.15 24.54
N ASP A 189 23.44 -3.29 24.63
CA ASP A 189 22.60 -3.69 25.75
C ASP A 189 23.38 -4.55 26.76
N ARG A 190 24.00 -3.91 27.72
CA ARG A 190 24.73 -4.61 28.80
C ARG A 190 23.82 -5.26 29.86
N ARG A 191 22.49 -4.98 29.84
CA ARG A 191 21.56 -5.39 30.88
C ARG A 191 20.26 -6.04 30.34
N GLY A 192 20.12 -6.30 29.05
CA GLY A 192 18.87 -6.75 28.46
C GLY A 192 17.79 -5.66 28.36
N ASP A 193 18.12 -4.41 28.66
CA ASP A 193 17.17 -3.29 28.76
C ASP A 193 16.49 -3.01 27.41
N LEU A 194 17.23 -3.10 26.28
CA LEU A 194 16.69 -2.81 24.94
C LEU A 194 15.71 -3.85 24.45
N ARG A 195 15.93 -5.12 24.77
CA ARG A 195 14.97 -6.18 24.47
C ARG A 195 13.66 -5.98 25.24
N HIS A 196 13.76 -5.73 26.55
CA HIS A 196 12.58 -5.46 27.39
C HIS A 196 11.83 -4.19 26.93
N GLU A 197 12.57 -3.18 26.45
CA GLU A 197 11.98 -1.98 25.88
C GLU A 197 11.22 -2.27 24.59
N ALA A 198 11.78 -3.09 23.69
CA ALA A 198 11.09 -3.54 22.48
C ALA A 198 9.83 -4.38 22.77
N ASP A 199 9.91 -5.29 23.75
CA ASP A 199 8.76 -6.08 24.18
C ASP A 199 7.66 -5.20 24.79
N ARG A 200 8.04 -4.18 25.60
CA ARG A 200 7.08 -3.20 26.15
C ARG A 200 6.44 -2.35 25.06
N MET A 201 7.25 -1.86 24.11
CA MET A 201 6.75 -1.07 22.96
C MET A 201 5.73 -1.87 22.15
N LEU A 202 6.01 -3.16 21.87
CA LEU A 202 5.07 -4.04 21.20
C LEU A 202 3.77 -4.19 22.01
N ALA A 203 3.88 -4.42 23.33
CA ALA A 203 2.70 -4.57 24.18
C ALA A 203 1.83 -3.29 24.21
N GLU A 204 2.47 -2.13 24.33
CA GLU A 204 1.78 -0.82 24.33
C GLU A 204 1.12 -0.51 22.97
N ALA A 205 1.81 -0.77 21.85
CA ALA A 205 1.30 -0.48 20.52
C ALA A 205 0.07 -1.31 20.15
N VAL A 206 -0.04 -2.53 20.67
CA VAL A 206 -1.16 -3.46 20.36
C VAL A 206 -2.19 -3.55 21.49
N ALA A 207 -2.03 -2.77 22.56
CA ALA A 207 -2.96 -2.79 23.70
C ALA A 207 -4.40 -2.43 23.27
N GLY A 208 -5.37 -3.21 23.75
CA GLY A 208 -6.80 -3.02 23.45
C GLY A 208 -7.25 -3.44 22.05
N TRP A 209 -6.34 -3.70 21.11
CA TRP A 209 -6.73 -4.12 19.76
C TRP A 209 -7.30 -5.53 19.71
N GLN A 210 -6.84 -6.44 20.54
CA GLN A 210 -7.39 -7.80 20.64
C GLN A 210 -8.84 -7.81 21.14
N ASP A 211 -9.24 -6.84 21.95
CA ASP A 211 -10.64 -6.70 22.38
C ASP A 211 -11.54 -6.28 21.20
N LYS A 212 -11.02 -5.42 20.32
CA LYS A 212 -11.71 -4.96 19.10
C LYS A 212 -11.72 -6.02 17.99
N TYR A 213 -10.67 -6.86 17.92
CA TYR A 213 -10.48 -7.89 16.89
C TYR A 213 -10.18 -9.26 17.53
N PRO A 214 -11.11 -9.86 18.30
CA PRO A 214 -10.84 -11.12 19.03
C PRO A 214 -10.57 -12.31 18.10
N GLN A 215 -10.96 -12.23 16.83
CA GLN A 215 -10.73 -13.25 15.83
C GLN A 215 -9.31 -13.22 15.23
N VAL A 216 -8.50 -12.18 15.50
CA VAL A 216 -7.14 -12.04 14.98
C VAL A 216 -6.16 -12.62 16.01
N GLU A 217 -5.46 -13.70 15.63
CA GLU A 217 -4.34 -14.20 16.41
C GLU A 217 -3.17 -13.22 16.32
N LEU A 218 -2.70 -12.72 17.47
CA LEU A 218 -1.61 -11.73 17.54
C LEU A 218 -0.33 -12.38 18.01
N ILE A 219 0.71 -12.29 17.19
CA ILE A 219 2.06 -12.74 17.48
C ILE A 219 2.96 -11.51 17.66
N ARG A 220 3.66 -11.39 18.79
CA ARG A 220 4.62 -10.31 19.07
C ARG A 220 6.04 -10.81 18.94
N ARG A 221 6.89 -10.10 18.20
CA ARG A 221 8.28 -10.50 17.94
C ARG A 221 9.24 -9.31 18.12
N ALA A 222 9.96 -9.30 19.23
CA ALA A 222 11.15 -8.45 19.41
C ALA A 222 12.35 -9.12 18.71
N VAL A 223 12.84 -8.52 17.63
CA VAL A 223 13.89 -9.08 16.79
C VAL A 223 15.24 -8.36 17.05
N ALA A 224 16.26 -9.14 17.40
CA ALA A 224 17.61 -8.61 17.57
C ALA A 224 18.27 -8.38 16.20
N ASP A 225 18.19 -7.16 15.69
CA ASP A 225 18.78 -6.77 14.41
C ASP A 225 19.12 -5.28 14.39
N HIS A 226 20.34 -4.96 13.90
CA HIS A 226 20.77 -3.58 13.68
C HIS A 226 20.02 -2.89 12.51
N ASN A 227 19.36 -3.68 11.66
CA ASN A 227 18.67 -3.22 10.46
C ASN A 227 17.18 -3.59 10.52
N ALA A 228 16.33 -2.62 10.86
CA ALA A 228 14.89 -2.82 10.93
C ALA A 228 14.28 -3.27 9.59
N VAL A 229 14.85 -2.84 8.45
CA VAL A 229 14.40 -3.28 7.12
C VAL A 229 14.59 -4.79 6.98
N ARG A 230 15.78 -5.30 7.34
CA ARG A 230 16.08 -6.74 7.25
C ARG A 230 15.17 -7.55 8.16
N ALA A 231 15.00 -7.12 9.41
CA ALA A 231 14.09 -7.78 10.34
C ALA A 231 12.66 -7.89 9.83
N LEU A 232 12.15 -6.80 9.22
CA LEU A 232 10.81 -6.77 8.63
C LEU A 232 10.71 -7.61 7.36
N LEU A 233 11.72 -7.58 6.48
CA LEU A 233 11.75 -8.41 5.27
C LEU A 233 11.74 -9.90 5.60
N GLU A 234 12.53 -10.32 6.59
CA GLU A 234 12.57 -11.71 7.05
C GLU A 234 11.24 -12.13 7.68
N ALA A 235 10.65 -11.28 8.52
CA ALA A 235 9.34 -11.55 9.11
C ALA A 235 8.23 -11.62 8.06
N ALA A 236 8.30 -10.78 7.02
CA ALA A 236 7.31 -10.68 5.96
C ALA A 236 7.55 -11.64 4.79
N ALA A 237 8.60 -12.46 4.80
CA ALA A 237 8.96 -13.33 3.66
C ALA A 237 7.83 -14.27 3.20
N HIS A 238 6.99 -14.68 4.13
CA HIS A 238 5.82 -15.54 3.87
C HIS A 238 4.49 -14.85 4.13
N ALA A 239 4.50 -13.58 4.50
CA ALA A 239 3.29 -12.80 4.73
C ALA A 239 2.60 -12.39 3.41
N GLU A 240 1.31 -12.18 3.46
CA GLU A 240 0.52 -11.63 2.37
C GLU A 240 0.70 -10.10 2.26
N LEU A 241 0.86 -9.45 3.42
CA LEU A 241 0.99 -8.00 3.52
C LEU A 241 1.97 -7.59 4.62
N ALA A 242 2.90 -6.70 4.30
CA ALA A 242 3.69 -5.98 5.27
C ALA A 242 3.14 -4.56 5.45
N VAL A 243 2.99 -4.10 6.69
CA VAL A 243 2.43 -2.79 7.04
C VAL A 243 3.45 -1.98 7.81
N VAL A 244 3.65 -0.73 7.41
CA VAL A 244 4.53 0.21 8.11
C VAL A 244 3.90 1.59 8.19
N GLY A 245 4.17 2.29 9.27
CA GLY A 245 3.81 3.69 9.43
C GLY A 245 4.74 4.63 8.66
N SER A 246 4.24 5.79 8.27
CA SER A 246 5.06 6.92 7.84
C SER A 246 4.77 8.14 8.70
N SER A 247 5.81 8.98 8.94
CA SER A 247 5.71 10.10 9.87
C SER A 247 4.74 11.19 9.41
N ARG A 248 4.77 11.58 8.13
CA ARG A 248 3.82 12.51 7.48
C ARG A 248 3.80 12.31 5.98
N ALA A 249 2.64 12.61 5.37
CA ALA A 249 2.52 12.71 3.93
C ALA A 249 3.42 13.84 3.40
N GLY A 250 4.34 13.52 2.47
CA GLY A 250 5.24 14.50 1.83
C GLY A 250 6.58 14.75 2.53
N GLU A 251 6.83 14.18 3.70
CA GLU A 251 8.19 14.10 4.26
C GLU A 251 8.99 13.00 3.56
N VAL A 252 10.33 13.12 3.58
CA VAL A 252 11.21 12.08 3.01
C VAL A 252 10.87 10.74 3.67
N ALA A 253 10.46 9.77 2.86
CA ALA A 253 10.13 8.43 3.36
C ALA A 253 11.29 7.89 4.19
N GLY A 254 11.00 7.41 5.40
CA GLY A 254 12.00 6.82 6.25
C GLY A 254 12.72 5.65 5.56
N ALA A 255 13.95 5.36 5.98
CA ALA A 255 14.77 4.29 5.41
C ALA A 255 14.02 2.94 5.38
N THR A 256 13.16 2.69 6.37
CA THR A 256 12.34 1.47 6.47
C THR A 256 11.32 1.39 5.35
N VAL A 257 10.56 2.45 5.07
CA VAL A 257 9.58 2.51 3.97
C VAL A 257 10.29 2.28 2.63
N THR A 258 11.36 3.03 2.38
CA THR A 258 12.15 2.91 1.14
C THR A 258 12.71 1.49 0.98
N GLY A 259 13.32 0.94 2.02
CA GLY A 259 13.88 -0.40 2.00
C GLY A 259 12.84 -1.49 1.71
N LEU A 260 11.67 -1.42 2.34
CA LEU A 260 10.58 -2.38 2.07
C LEU A 260 10.05 -2.26 0.64
N ILE A 261 9.84 -1.03 0.13
CA ILE A 261 9.38 -0.84 -1.25
C ILE A 261 10.38 -1.42 -2.25
N HIS A 262 11.69 -1.32 -1.99
CA HIS A 262 12.70 -1.85 -2.89
C HIS A 262 12.87 -3.37 -2.80
N HIS A 263 12.82 -3.94 -1.60
CA HIS A 263 13.29 -5.30 -1.35
C HIS A 263 12.21 -6.30 -0.93
N ALA A 264 11.02 -5.84 -0.49
CA ALA A 264 9.99 -6.78 -0.10
C ALA A 264 9.49 -7.60 -1.30
N GLU A 265 9.32 -8.89 -1.10
CA GLU A 265 8.67 -9.79 -2.07
C GLU A 265 7.14 -9.83 -1.90
N THR A 266 6.64 -9.35 -0.78
CA THR A 266 5.22 -9.23 -0.47
C THR A 266 4.69 -7.83 -0.77
N SER A 267 3.37 -7.66 -0.82
CA SER A 267 2.75 -6.35 -0.92
C SER A 267 3.04 -5.52 0.33
N VAL A 268 3.24 -4.22 0.16
CA VAL A 268 3.59 -3.32 1.26
C VAL A 268 2.54 -2.23 1.40
N ALA A 269 1.96 -2.10 2.60
CA ALA A 269 1.09 -0.99 2.97
C ALA A 269 1.89 0.07 3.75
N ILE A 270 1.78 1.30 3.32
CA ILE A 270 2.35 2.48 3.96
C ILE A 270 1.21 3.32 4.50
N VAL A 271 1.19 3.56 5.81
CA VAL A 271 0.08 4.22 6.49
C VAL A 271 0.55 5.55 7.09
N PRO A 272 0.06 6.69 6.59
CA PRO A 272 0.38 8.00 7.15
C PRO A 272 -0.16 8.18 8.56
N ALA A 273 0.60 8.86 9.43
CA ALA A 273 0.23 9.11 10.83
C ALA A 273 -1.12 9.84 11.02
N GLU A 274 -1.55 10.59 10.01
CA GLU A 274 -2.76 11.43 10.07
C GLU A 274 -4.04 10.73 9.58
N THR A 275 -3.94 9.45 9.19
CA THR A 275 -5.03 8.71 8.52
C THR A 275 -6.29 8.53 9.39
N TYR A 276 -6.14 8.45 10.69
CA TYR A 276 -7.22 8.10 11.64
C TYR A 276 -7.52 9.22 12.66
N ARG A 277 -7.34 10.48 12.28
CA ARG A 277 -7.76 11.64 13.10
C ARG A 277 -9.14 12.15 12.76
#